data_a8c874a8600fc7af8d80f8b6c0754ac9
#
_entry.id   a8c874a8600fc7af8d80f8b6c0754ac9
#
_cell.length_a   1.000
_cell.length_b   1.000
_cell.length_c   1.000
_cell.angle_alpha   90.00
_cell.angle_beta   90.00
_cell.angle_gamma   90.00
#
_symmetry.space_group_name_H-M   'P 1'
#
loop_
_entity.id
_entity.type
_entity.pdbx_description
1 polymer ?
#
loop_
_entity_poly.entity_id
_entity_poly.type
_entity_poly.pdbx_seq_one_letter_code
_entity_poly.pdbx_strand_id
1 'polypeptide(L)'
;MKQKHYATRLAEVCSHLNAEHARYVLVGAAALQLWGTTRATRDVDILIDPTVPNAKRVLRALARLGMGFAKELAPDDVVRRPVTIIGDIANVDIFTRAWNLRYAEAGPAATLFEVEGVKIPTASIEHLIESKRTGRLQDAADIEVLEEIRRLRG
;
A
#
# COMPACT_ATOMS: atom_id res chain seq x y z
N MET A 1 2.38 -6.78 21.56
CA MET A 1 2.14 -7.85 20.61
C MET A 1 2.37 -7.35 19.20
N LYS A 2 3.04 -8.15 18.39
CA LYS A 2 3.54 -7.72 17.08
C LYS A 2 2.44 -7.25 16.13
N GLN A 3 1.29 -7.95 16.06
CA GLN A 3 0.20 -7.58 15.17
C GLN A 3 -0.47 -6.25 15.55
N LYS A 4 -0.60 -5.98 16.84
CA LYS A 4 -1.18 -4.72 17.31
C LYS A 4 -0.28 -3.54 16.98
N HIS A 5 1.04 -3.68 17.18
CA HIS A 5 2.01 -2.63 16.81
C HIS A 5 2.02 -2.38 15.30
N TYR A 6 1.90 -3.43 14.50
CA TYR A 6 1.84 -3.29 13.05
C TYR A 6 0.57 -2.56 12.60
N ALA A 7 -0.60 -2.93 13.13
CA ALA A 7 -1.86 -2.27 12.80
C ALA A 7 -1.81 -0.78 13.17
N THR A 8 -1.24 -0.45 14.33
CA THR A 8 -1.06 0.94 14.78
C THR A 8 -0.15 1.70 13.80
N ARG A 9 0.94 1.08 13.36
CA ARG A 9 1.87 1.69 12.42
C ARG A 9 1.23 1.91 11.05
N LEU A 10 0.51 0.92 10.55
CA LEU A 10 -0.23 1.05 9.29
C LEU A 10 -1.24 2.19 9.38
N ALA A 11 -2.01 2.24 10.45
CA ALA A 11 -2.99 3.30 10.68
C ALA A 11 -2.30 4.67 10.77
N GLU A 12 -1.16 4.76 11.44
CA GLU A 12 -0.40 6.01 11.57
C GLU A 12 0.07 6.50 10.20
N VAL A 13 0.68 5.63 9.40
CA VAL A 13 1.14 5.97 8.05
C VAL A 13 -0.02 6.48 7.21
N CYS A 14 -1.13 5.75 7.17
CA CYS A 14 -2.28 6.10 6.35
C CYS A 14 -2.99 7.35 6.88
N SER A 15 -2.99 7.58 8.19
CA SER A 15 -3.53 8.80 8.78
C SER A 15 -2.81 10.04 8.26
N HIS A 16 -1.48 9.99 8.19
CA HIS A 16 -0.70 11.12 7.65
C HIS A 16 -0.94 11.30 6.15
N LEU A 17 -1.02 10.21 5.39
CA LEU A 17 -1.33 10.28 3.96
C LEU A 17 -2.71 10.90 3.73
N ASN A 18 -3.70 10.50 4.52
CA ASN A 18 -5.05 11.03 4.41
C ASN A 18 -5.10 12.52 4.78
N ALA A 19 -4.36 12.93 5.82
CA ALA A 19 -4.30 14.34 6.24
C ALA A 19 -3.74 15.25 5.15
N GLU A 20 -2.83 14.74 4.33
CA GLU A 20 -2.26 15.48 3.20
C GLU A 20 -3.07 15.33 1.92
N HIS A 21 -4.20 14.61 1.96
CA HIS A 21 -5.02 14.31 0.78
C HIS A 21 -4.25 13.61 -0.33
N ALA A 22 -3.28 12.78 0.05
CA ALA A 22 -2.50 11.99 -0.89
C ALA A 22 -3.40 10.97 -1.60
N ARG A 23 -3.15 10.78 -2.89
CA ARG A 23 -3.83 9.76 -3.69
C ARG A 23 -2.98 8.49 -3.69
N TYR A 24 -3.47 7.48 -3.01
CA TYR A 24 -2.76 6.22 -2.87
C TYR A 24 -3.74 5.06 -2.68
N VAL A 25 -3.22 3.86 -2.90
CA VAL A 25 -3.94 2.61 -2.63
C VAL A 25 -2.95 1.66 -1.96
N LEU A 26 -3.36 1.05 -0.87
CA LEU A 26 -2.54 0.03 -0.20
C LEU A 26 -2.48 -1.22 -1.08
N VAL A 27 -1.28 -1.72 -1.32
CA VAL A 27 -1.01 -2.93 -2.10
C VAL A 27 -0.11 -3.87 -1.30
N GLY A 28 0.33 -4.96 -1.91
CA GLY A 28 1.28 -5.88 -1.30
C GLY A 28 0.72 -6.67 -0.12
N ALA A 29 1.60 -7.17 0.72
CA ALA A 29 1.23 -8.07 1.81
C ALA A 29 0.30 -7.42 2.83
N ALA A 30 0.44 -6.11 3.07
CA ALA A 30 -0.47 -5.40 3.98
C ALA A 30 -1.90 -5.40 3.47
N ALA A 31 -2.09 -5.19 2.16
CA ALA A 31 -3.42 -5.29 1.55
C ALA A 31 -3.98 -6.70 1.66
N LEU A 32 -3.15 -7.72 1.42
CA LEU A 32 -3.57 -9.12 1.58
C LEU A 32 -4.05 -9.39 3.00
N GLN A 33 -3.36 -8.86 4.01
CA GLN A 33 -3.77 -9.04 5.40
C GLN A 33 -5.13 -8.42 5.68
N LEU A 34 -5.41 -7.23 5.15
CA LEU A 34 -6.70 -6.58 5.34
C LEU A 34 -7.82 -7.41 4.71
N TRP A 35 -7.55 -8.07 3.60
CA TRP A 35 -8.52 -8.99 2.98
C TRP A 35 -8.69 -10.30 3.72
N GLY A 36 -7.76 -10.67 4.61
CA GLY A 36 -7.92 -11.82 5.48
C GLY A 36 -6.86 -12.89 5.38
N THR A 37 -5.74 -12.64 4.67
CA THR A 37 -4.64 -13.61 4.67
C THR A 37 -3.90 -13.56 6.00
N THR A 38 -3.20 -14.65 6.31
CA THR A 38 -2.46 -14.77 7.57
C THR A 38 -0.99 -14.43 7.46
N ARG A 39 -0.51 -14.06 6.26
CA ARG A 39 0.91 -13.74 6.07
C ARG A 39 1.29 -12.47 6.82
N ALA A 40 2.35 -12.55 7.61
CA ALA A 40 2.87 -11.39 8.31
C ALA A 40 3.71 -10.51 7.39
N THR A 41 3.64 -9.20 7.61
CA THR A 41 4.51 -8.23 6.94
C THR A 41 4.74 -7.06 7.88
N ARG A 42 5.87 -6.38 7.69
CA ARG A 42 6.20 -5.13 8.39
C ARG A 42 6.27 -3.95 7.43
N ASP A 43 6.17 -4.22 6.13
CA ASP A 43 6.27 -3.19 5.12
C ASP A 43 4.88 -2.65 4.79
N VAL A 44 4.82 -1.36 4.52
CA VAL A 44 3.62 -0.70 4.03
C VAL A 44 3.89 -0.34 2.58
N ASP A 45 3.21 -1.03 1.66
CA ASP A 45 3.37 -0.82 0.23
C ASP A 45 2.20 -0.01 -0.29
N ILE A 46 2.50 1.17 -0.86
CA ILE A 46 1.47 2.05 -1.41
C ILE A 46 1.72 2.28 -2.89
N LEU A 47 0.65 2.24 -3.66
CA LEU A 47 0.65 2.58 -5.09
C LEU A 47 0.05 3.98 -5.19
N ILE A 48 0.80 4.92 -5.77
CA ILE A 48 0.38 6.32 -5.79
C ILE A 48 0.02 6.79 -7.20
N ASP A 49 -0.80 7.82 -7.27
CA ASP A 49 -1.01 8.58 -8.48
C ASP A 49 0.32 9.27 -8.82
N PRO A 50 0.96 8.96 -9.98
CA PRO A 50 2.33 9.36 -10.26
C PRO A 50 2.45 10.77 -10.83
N THR A 51 1.86 11.73 -10.15
CA THR A 51 2.01 13.15 -10.48
C THR A 51 2.92 13.83 -9.47
N VAL A 52 3.65 14.85 -9.90
CA VAL A 52 4.54 15.59 -9.00
C VAL A 52 3.78 16.21 -7.83
N PRO A 53 2.63 16.87 -8.04
CA PRO A 53 1.86 17.39 -6.90
C PRO A 53 1.47 16.31 -5.89
N ASN A 54 1.06 15.14 -6.36
CA ASN A 54 0.69 14.05 -5.46
C ASN A 54 1.92 13.47 -4.75
N ALA A 55 3.04 13.31 -5.46
CA ALA A 55 4.29 12.85 -4.84
C ALA A 55 4.73 13.79 -3.72
N LYS A 56 4.56 15.11 -3.89
CA LYS A 56 4.84 16.08 -2.83
C LYS A 56 3.98 15.83 -1.60
N ARG A 57 2.70 15.54 -1.78
CA ARG A 57 1.79 15.24 -0.68
C ARG A 57 2.20 13.97 0.05
N VAL A 58 2.56 12.93 -0.70
CA VAL A 58 3.02 11.67 -0.15
C VAL A 58 4.29 11.87 0.69
N LEU A 59 5.29 12.54 0.12
CA LEU A 59 6.54 12.78 0.82
C LEU A 59 6.36 13.67 2.05
N ARG A 60 5.48 14.66 1.98
CA ARG A 60 5.17 15.52 3.12
C ARG A 60 4.54 14.71 4.26
N ALA A 61 3.64 13.79 3.93
CA ALA A 61 3.02 12.92 4.91
C ALA A 61 4.07 12.02 5.57
N LEU A 62 4.91 11.36 4.76
CA LEU A 62 5.88 10.41 5.25
C LEU A 62 7.04 11.09 6.00
N ALA A 63 7.32 12.36 5.72
CA ALA A 63 8.34 13.12 6.42
C ALA A 63 8.00 13.35 7.90
N ARG A 64 6.75 13.17 8.28
CA ARG A 64 6.30 13.30 9.68
C ARG A 64 6.50 12.03 10.49
N LEU A 65 6.95 10.95 9.83
CA LEU A 65 7.12 9.65 10.46
C LEU A 65 8.57 9.37 10.77
N GLY A 66 8.83 8.70 11.88
CA GLY A 66 10.15 8.24 12.24
C GLY A 66 11.20 9.36 12.25
N MET A 67 12.29 9.16 11.57
CA MET A 67 13.41 10.12 11.48
C MET A 67 13.19 11.18 10.39
N GLY A 68 12.10 11.08 9.64
CA GLY A 68 11.77 12.07 8.61
C GLY A 68 12.63 11.98 7.36
N PHE A 69 13.15 10.81 7.03
CA PHE A 69 14.04 10.61 5.87
C PHE A 69 13.38 10.98 4.54
N ALA A 70 12.06 10.96 4.47
CA ALA A 70 11.33 11.34 3.25
C ALA A 70 11.57 12.80 2.85
N LYS A 71 11.99 13.66 3.77
CA LYS A 71 12.31 15.06 3.46
C LYS A 71 13.43 15.23 2.44
N GLU A 72 14.33 14.24 2.36
CA GLU A 72 15.49 14.29 1.48
C GLU A 72 15.19 13.83 0.06
N LEU A 73 13.98 13.32 -0.19
CA LEU A 73 13.61 12.79 -1.49
C LEU A 73 12.97 13.87 -2.37
N ALA A 74 13.32 13.84 -3.66
CA ALA A 74 12.76 14.75 -4.64
C ALA A 74 11.49 14.13 -5.24
N PRO A 75 10.38 14.89 -5.30
CA PRO A 75 9.13 14.37 -5.89
C PRO A 75 9.31 13.89 -7.34
N ASP A 76 10.12 14.58 -8.13
CA ASP A 76 10.38 14.20 -9.53
C ASP A 76 11.01 12.82 -9.62
N ASP A 77 11.91 12.50 -8.71
CA ASP A 77 12.56 11.19 -8.68
C ASP A 77 11.57 10.09 -8.32
N VAL A 78 10.67 10.36 -7.37
CA VAL A 78 9.63 9.39 -6.99
C VAL A 78 8.72 9.08 -8.17
N VAL A 79 8.33 10.09 -8.93
CA VAL A 79 7.44 9.92 -10.09
C VAL A 79 8.11 9.10 -11.19
N ARG A 80 9.43 9.26 -11.39
CA ARG A 80 10.15 8.57 -12.47
C ARG A 80 10.51 7.13 -12.15
N ARG A 81 10.52 6.74 -10.88
CA ARG A 81 10.94 5.39 -10.47
C ARG A 81 9.73 4.49 -10.31
N PRO A 82 9.84 3.20 -10.69
CA PRO A 82 8.77 2.24 -10.40
C PRO A 82 8.54 2.07 -8.90
N VAL A 83 9.61 2.14 -8.09
CA VAL A 83 9.52 2.01 -6.64
C VAL A 83 10.54 2.93 -5.98
N THR A 84 10.14 3.54 -4.86
CA THR A 84 11.01 4.30 -3.96
C THR A 84 10.86 3.71 -2.57
N ILE A 85 11.95 3.25 -2.00
CA ILE A 85 11.96 2.58 -0.70
C ILE A 85 12.38 3.59 0.37
N ILE A 86 11.55 3.75 1.39
CA ILE A 86 11.87 4.56 2.55
C ILE A 86 12.10 3.63 3.73
N GLY A 87 13.39 3.40 4.05
CA GLY A 87 13.78 2.58 5.20
C GLY A 87 13.96 3.44 6.43
N ASP A 88 12.87 3.78 7.08
CA ASP A 88 12.83 4.52 8.33
C ASP A 88 12.24 3.59 9.41
N ILE A 89 11.82 4.15 10.54
CA ILE A 89 11.14 3.38 11.61
C ILE A 89 9.93 2.66 11.02
N ALA A 90 9.18 3.32 10.13
CA ALA A 90 8.17 2.68 9.31
C ALA A 90 8.79 2.41 7.93
N ASN A 91 8.80 1.16 7.51
CA ASN A 91 9.24 0.80 6.16
C ASN A 91 8.08 1.03 5.20
N VAL A 92 8.21 2.03 4.34
CA VAL A 92 7.20 2.37 3.35
C VAL A 92 7.82 2.27 1.97
N ASP A 93 7.23 1.47 1.10
CA ASP A 93 7.62 1.36 -0.29
C ASP A 93 6.58 2.09 -1.13
N ILE A 94 7.03 3.08 -1.89
CA ILE A 94 6.18 3.89 -2.75
C ILE A 94 6.30 3.35 -4.18
N PHE A 95 5.20 2.85 -4.72
CA PHE A 95 5.14 2.35 -6.09
C PHE A 95 4.39 3.35 -6.98
N THR A 96 4.93 3.59 -8.16
CA THR A 96 4.18 4.26 -9.24
C THR A 96 3.60 3.23 -10.19
N ARG A 97 4.12 2.01 -10.13
CA ARG A 97 3.59 0.84 -10.80
C ARG A 97 3.92 -0.38 -9.93
N ALA A 98 2.91 -1.12 -9.53
CA ALA A 98 3.05 -2.33 -8.75
C ALA A 98 2.69 -3.52 -9.64
N TRP A 99 3.71 -4.24 -10.12
CA TRP A 99 3.59 -5.31 -11.10
C TRP A 99 2.97 -4.77 -12.40
N ASN A 100 1.76 -5.17 -12.73
CA ASN A 100 1.00 -4.64 -13.88
C ASN A 100 -0.07 -3.64 -13.46
N LEU A 101 -0.10 -3.24 -12.18
CA LEU A 101 -1.15 -2.41 -11.63
C LEU A 101 -0.70 -0.95 -11.52
N ARG A 102 -1.57 -0.03 -11.96
CA ARG A 102 -1.35 1.42 -11.86
C ARG A 102 -2.49 2.05 -11.07
N TYR A 103 -2.21 3.20 -10.47
CA TYR A 103 -3.20 3.92 -9.68
C TYR A 103 -4.45 4.28 -10.49
N ALA A 104 -4.30 4.59 -11.78
CA ALA A 104 -5.44 4.95 -12.63
C ALA A 104 -6.54 3.88 -12.63
N GLU A 105 -6.16 2.60 -12.53
CA GLU A 105 -7.12 1.49 -12.43
C GLU A 105 -7.44 1.14 -10.97
N ALA A 106 -6.43 1.10 -10.13
CA ALA A 106 -6.59 0.62 -8.75
C ALA A 106 -7.33 1.61 -7.86
N GLY A 107 -7.09 2.91 -8.06
CA GLY A 107 -7.69 3.95 -7.22
C GLY A 107 -9.21 3.94 -7.23
N PRO A 108 -9.84 4.05 -8.43
CA PRO A 108 -11.31 4.04 -8.51
C PRO A 108 -11.95 2.75 -8.02
N ALA A 109 -11.25 1.63 -8.11
CA ALA A 109 -11.76 0.31 -7.71
C ALA A 109 -11.39 -0.07 -6.28
N ALA A 110 -10.71 0.80 -5.54
CA ALA A 110 -10.22 0.50 -4.20
C ALA A 110 -11.38 0.22 -3.23
N THR A 111 -11.13 -0.70 -2.31
CA THR A 111 -12.02 -0.99 -1.20
C THR A 111 -11.52 -0.24 0.03
N LEU A 112 -12.41 0.46 0.73
CA LEU A 112 -12.03 1.15 1.97
C LEU A 112 -12.12 0.20 3.14
N PHE A 113 -11.00 -0.01 3.80
CA PHE A 113 -10.96 -0.70 5.08
C PHE A 113 -10.74 0.32 6.19
N GLU A 114 -11.20 0.03 7.38
CA GLU A 114 -10.98 0.87 8.54
C GLU A 114 -10.12 0.12 9.55
N VAL A 115 -8.98 0.72 9.92
CA VAL A 115 -8.05 0.17 10.89
C VAL A 115 -7.80 1.23 11.95
N GLU A 116 -8.15 0.93 13.18
CA GLU A 116 -8.00 1.86 14.31
C GLU A 116 -8.59 3.26 14.01
N GLY A 117 -9.75 3.28 13.38
CA GLY A 117 -10.46 4.51 13.03
C GLY A 117 -9.95 5.21 11.79
N VAL A 118 -8.92 4.68 11.11
CA VAL A 118 -8.35 5.27 9.90
C VAL A 118 -8.88 4.53 8.67
N LYS A 119 -9.40 5.29 7.71
CA LYS A 119 -9.88 4.72 6.43
C LYS A 119 -8.71 4.52 5.50
N ILE A 120 -8.54 3.29 5.01
CA ILE A 120 -7.41 2.92 4.18
C ILE A 120 -7.92 2.42 2.83
N PRO A 121 -7.70 3.20 1.74
CA PRO A 121 -8.03 2.71 0.41
C PRO A 121 -7.08 1.56 0.06
N THR A 122 -7.67 0.41 -0.21
CA THR A 122 -6.93 -0.84 -0.40
C THR A 122 -7.27 -1.43 -1.76
N ALA A 123 -6.29 -1.96 -2.46
CA ALA A 123 -6.51 -2.55 -3.77
C ALA A 123 -7.61 -3.62 -3.68
N SER A 124 -8.47 -3.67 -4.69
CA SER A 124 -9.55 -4.65 -4.75
C SER A 124 -8.98 -6.06 -4.78
N ILE A 125 -9.77 -7.03 -4.33
CA ILE A 125 -9.34 -8.42 -4.34
C ILE A 125 -9.05 -8.90 -5.76
N GLU A 126 -9.79 -8.40 -6.75
CA GLU A 126 -9.57 -8.73 -8.16
C GLU A 126 -8.21 -8.21 -8.63
N HIS A 127 -7.86 -6.97 -8.29
CA HIS A 127 -6.56 -6.40 -8.64
C HIS A 127 -5.42 -7.11 -7.92
N LEU A 128 -5.62 -7.51 -6.67
CA LEU A 128 -4.60 -8.26 -5.94
C LEU A 128 -4.37 -9.64 -6.55
N ILE A 129 -5.43 -10.33 -6.94
CA ILE A 129 -5.32 -11.61 -7.64
C ILE A 129 -4.53 -11.44 -8.94
N GLU A 130 -4.89 -10.44 -9.73
CA GLU A 130 -4.23 -10.19 -11.00
C GLU A 130 -2.76 -9.87 -10.83
N SER A 131 -2.39 -9.10 -9.79
CA SER A 131 -1.00 -8.75 -9.51
C SER A 131 -0.15 -9.97 -9.12
N LYS A 132 -0.78 -11.06 -8.73
CA LYS A 132 -0.11 -12.30 -8.33
C LYS A 132 0.01 -13.32 -9.45
N ARG A 133 -0.43 -13.02 -10.66
CA ARG A 133 -0.33 -13.91 -11.82
C ARG A 133 1.07 -13.82 -12.44
N THR A 134 2.07 -14.34 -11.72
CA THR A 134 3.48 -14.25 -12.11
C THR A 134 4.08 -15.59 -12.50
N GLY A 135 3.37 -16.70 -12.23
CA GLY A 135 3.89 -18.04 -12.44
C GLY A 135 4.71 -18.59 -11.27
N ARG A 136 5.00 -17.78 -10.25
CA ARG A 136 5.70 -18.25 -9.06
C ARG A 136 4.76 -19.06 -8.17
N LEU A 137 5.27 -20.13 -7.55
CA LEU A 137 4.47 -21.02 -6.69
C LEU A 137 3.85 -20.25 -5.50
N GLN A 138 4.61 -19.35 -4.89
CA GLN A 138 4.12 -18.56 -3.76
C GLN A 138 2.94 -17.70 -4.17
N ASP A 139 3.02 -17.08 -5.35
CA ASP A 139 1.96 -16.22 -5.85
C ASP A 139 0.73 -17.02 -6.25
N ALA A 140 0.91 -18.23 -6.77
CA ALA A 140 -0.21 -19.12 -7.08
C ALA A 140 -0.96 -19.52 -5.79
N ALA A 141 -0.23 -19.79 -4.71
CA ALA A 141 -0.84 -20.08 -3.41
C ALA A 141 -1.63 -18.87 -2.87
N ASP A 142 -1.08 -17.67 -3.03
CA ASP A 142 -1.78 -16.43 -2.64
C ASP A 142 -3.08 -16.25 -3.43
N ILE A 143 -3.07 -16.57 -4.73
CA ILE A 143 -4.27 -16.49 -5.57
C ILE A 143 -5.36 -17.42 -5.04
N GLU A 144 -5.00 -18.66 -4.69
CA GLU A 144 -5.98 -19.62 -4.15
C GLU A 144 -6.67 -19.09 -2.91
N VAL A 145 -5.90 -18.50 -1.98
CA VAL A 145 -6.45 -17.91 -0.76
C VAL A 145 -7.36 -16.75 -1.08
N LEU A 146 -6.93 -15.87 -1.98
CA LEU A 146 -7.71 -14.69 -2.36
C LEU A 146 -9.01 -15.07 -3.06
N GLU A 147 -8.98 -16.09 -3.94
CA GLU A 147 -10.18 -16.57 -4.61
C GLU A 147 -11.18 -17.16 -3.63
N GLU A 148 -10.70 -17.87 -2.62
CA GLU A 148 -11.56 -18.38 -1.55
C GLU A 148 -12.19 -17.26 -0.74
N ILE A 149 -11.41 -16.23 -0.39
CA ILE A 149 -11.93 -15.05 0.31
C ILE A 149 -12.99 -14.36 -0.53
N ARG A 150 -12.73 -14.18 -1.83
CA ARG A 150 -13.68 -13.56 -2.75
C ARG A 150 -14.98 -14.35 -2.81
N ARG A 151 -14.88 -15.69 -2.90
CA ARG A 151 -16.04 -16.58 -2.94
C ARG A 151 -16.88 -16.46 -1.66
N LEU A 152 -16.23 -16.40 -0.50
CA LEU A 152 -16.91 -16.30 0.78
C LEU A 152 -17.57 -14.94 1.01
N ARG A 153 -17.02 -13.88 0.45
CA ARG A 153 -17.58 -12.52 0.59
C ARG A 153 -18.65 -12.21 -0.47
N GLY A 154 -18.55 -12.89 -1.59
CA GLY A 154 -19.40 -12.63 -2.73
C GLY A 154 -20.69 -13.30 -2.74
#